data_fa025e297d372fb0e82a993c03f37203
#
_entry.id   fa025e297d372fb0e82a993c03f37203
#
_cell.length_a   1.000
_cell.length_b   1.000
_cell.length_c   1.000
_cell.angle_alpha   90.00
_cell.angle_beta   90.00
_cell.angle_gamma   90.00
#
_symmetry.space_group_name_H-M   'P 1'
#
loop_
_entity.id
_entity.type
_entity.pdbx_description
1 polymer ?
#
loop_
_entity_poly.entity_id
_entity_poly.type
_entity_poly.pdbx_seq_one_letter_code
_entity_poly.pdbx_strand_id
1 'polypeptide(L)'
;MSRTLHAVVLPPGPLLARRLEAALDGSGPAICPLSPGLPEPALRSIVDALAPAAVETPAGTETLAGGRHTDAAVLISTSGSTGQPKIVELSAAALTSSATATLRRVGAAPGDRWLCCLPTDHIAGVQVLTRSILAGTTPVIHERFSAEAALSSGVEHISVVPTQLRRMLGHDLSVFSSILLGGAAAPPDLLAAARAAGGRILTTYGMSETCGGCVYDGVPLDGVSAAVGDDGRIRLAGPVLFGGYRLRPDLTAAVLDGDWFVTGDLGVVEDGILRVRGRADDVINTGGEKVVAGEVEHVLRAHPAVEDVVVVGRPDPEWGELVTAVVVGSVTLDELRDHVRAALPAHAAPRAVEFVTEIPLLASGKPDRVRLRGGL
;
A
#
# COMPACT_ATOMS: atom_id res chain seq x y z
N MET A 1 -20.92 2.75 -18.09
CA MET A 1 -20.97 2.29 -19.52
C MET A 1 -19.75 1.44 -19.75
N SER A 2 -19.97 0.24 -20.31
CA SER A 2 -18.90 -0.70 -20.59
C SER A 2 -17.99 -0.17 -21.71
N ARG A 3 -16.66 -0.19 -21.49
CA ARG A 3 -15.65 0.35 -22.39
C ARG A 3 -14.53 -0.65 -22.66
N THR A 4 -13.79 -0.43 -23.72
CA THR A 4 -12.57 -1.22 -24.01
C THR A 4 -11.52 -1.01 -22.92
N LEU A 5 -10.70 -2.03 -22.69
CA LEU A 5 -9.62 -2.02 -21.72
C LEU A 5 -8.27 -2.13 -22.44
N HIS A 6 -7.36 -1.26 -22.10
CA HIS A 6 -5.97 -1.30 -22.58
C HIS A 6 -4.99 -1.63 -21.44
N ALA A 7 -4.07 -2.53 -21.68
CA ALA A 7 -2.87 -2.66 -20.89
C ALA A 7 -1.89 -1.56 -21.33
N VAL A 8 -1.50 -0.67 -20.41
CA VAL A 8 -0.70 0.52 -20.75
C VAL A 8 0.69 0.37 -20.15
N VAL A 9 1.63 -0.10 -20.96
CA VAL A 9 3.03 -0.33 -20.60
C VAL A 9 3.83 0.93 -20.96
N LEU A 10 3.67 1.98 -20.16
CA LEU A 10 4.30 3.28 -20.34
C LEU A 10 5.12 3.67 -19.10
N PRO A 11 6.26 4.36 -19.29
CA PRO A 11 6.97 4.94 -18.17
C PRO A 11 6.13 6.02 -17.49
N PRO A 12 6.38 6.30 -16.18
CA PRO A 12 5.80 7.46 -15.53
C PRO A 12 6.08 8.73 -16.32
N GLY A 13 5.03 9.49 -16.67
CA GLY A 13 5.21 10.69 -17.46
C GLY A 13 3.91 11.27 -18.01
N PRO A 14 4.01 12.36 -18.80
CA PRO A 14 2.84 13.09 -19.31
C PRO A 14 1.91 12.25 -20.18
N LEU A 15 2.44 11.26 -20.91
CA LEU A 15 1.59 10.41 -21.76
C LEU A 15 0.68 9.52 -20.89
N LEU A 16 1.24 8.88 -19.87
CA LEU A 16 0.46 8.08 -18.94
C LEU A 16 -0.58 8.93 -18.18
N ALA A 17 -0.20 10.15 -17.75
CA ALA A 17 -1.12 11.08 -17.10
C ALA A 17 -2.32 11.42 -17.99
N ARG A 18 -2.09 11.70 -19.29
CA ARG A 18 -3.18 11.93 -20.26
C ARG A 18 -4.07 10.69 -20.47
N ARG A 19 -3.48 9.48 -20.47
CA ARG A 19 -4.28 8.23 -20.55
C ARG A 19 -5.15 8.06 -19.32
N LEU A 20 -4.62 8.37 -18.13
CA LEU A 20 -5.40 8.35 -16.90
C LEU A 20 -6.53 9.37 -16.92
N GLU A 21 -6.27 10.61 -17.32
CA GLU A 21 -7.28 11.66 -17.44
C GLU A 21 -8.42 11.23 -18.38
N ALA A 22 -8.09 10.72 -19.57
CA ALA A 22 -9.08 10.23 -20.52
C ALA A 22 -9.86 8.99 -19.99
N ALA A 23 -9.25 8.15 -19.17
CA ALA A 23 -9.95 7.06 -18.49
C ALA A 23 -10.90 7.56 -17.40
N LEU A 24 -10.53 8.62 -16.67
CA LEU A 24 -11.35 9.20 -15.60
C LEU A 24 -12.56 9.96 -16.15
N ASP A 25 -12.40 10.74 -17.20
CA ASP A 25 -13.48 11.54 -17.82
C ASP A 25 -14.34 10.73 -18.80
N GLY A 26 -13.92 9.50 -19.14
CA GLY A 26 -14.63 8.61 -20.05
C GLY A 26 -14.40 8.86 -21.52
N SER A 27 -13.52 9.78 -21.92
CA SER A 27 -13.18 10.07 -23.31
C SER A 27 -12.27 9.00 -23.92
N GLY A 28 -11.62 8.17 -23.08
CA GLY A 28 -10.72 7.09 -23.49
C GLY A 28 -11.10 5.71 -22.98
N PRO A 29 -10.32 4.70 -23.34
CA PRO A 29 -10.49 3.34 -22.81
C PRO A 29 -10.21 3.29 -21.29
N ALA A 30 -10.68 2.23 -20.62
CA ALA A 30 -10.15 1.85 -19.32
C ALA A 30 -8.69 1.48 -19.45
N ILE A 31 -7.89 1.73 -18.43
CA ILE A 31 -6.45 1.44 -18.46
C ILE A 31 -6.01 0.55 -17.31
N CYS A 32 -5.05 -0.33 -17.59
CA CYS A 32 -4.24 -0.98 -16.55
C CYS A 32 -2.79 -0.51 -16.75
N PRO A 33 -2.32 0.44 -15.92
CA PRO A 33 -0.92 0.87 -15.98
C PRO A 33 0.00 -0.27 -15.56
N LEU A 34 1.05 -0.51 -16.34
CA LEU A 34 2.05 -1.56 -16.10
C LEU A 34 3.45 -0.97 -16.26
N SER A 35 4.37 -1.41 -15.41
CA SER A 35 5.76 -0.98 -15.50
C SER A 35 6.42 -1.52 -16.78
N PRO A 36 7.14 -0.67 -17.55
CA PRO A 36 7.97 -1.15 -18.68
C PRO A 36 9.12 -2.08 -18.26
N GLY A 37 9.47 -2.07 -16.97
CA GLY A 37 10.51 -2.93 -16.41
C GLY A 37 10.04 -4.32 -15.98
N LEU A 38 8.76 -4.67 -16.19
CA LEU A 38 8.26 -6.01 -15.87
C LEU A 38 8.96 -7.05 -16.75
N PRO A 39 9.42 -8.19 -16.17
CA PRO A 39 9.88 -9.33 -16.96
C PRO A 39 8.77 -9.84 -17.87
N GLU A 40 9.13 -10.25 -19.09
CA GLU A 40 8.15 -10.69 -20.10
C GLU A 40 7.17 -11.78 -19.62
N PRO A 41 7.60 -12.80 -18.85
CA PRO A 41 6.66 -13.80 -18.33
C PRO A 41 5.63 -13.20 -17.35
N ALA A 42 6.03 -12.22 -16.53
CA ALA A 42 5.12 -11.54 -15.61
C ALA A 42 4.13 -10.65 -16.37
N LEU A 43 4.61 -9.90 -17.38
CA LEU A 43 3.76 -9.09 -18.23
C LEU A 43 2.72 -9.96 -18.96
N ARG A 44 3.12 -11.09 -19.56
CA ARG A 44 2.19 -12.02 -20.20
C ARG A 44 1.13 -12.54 -19.21
N SER A 45 1.54 -12.98 -18.03
CA SER A 45 0.61 -13.47 -17.01
C SER A 45 -0.43 -12.42 -16.61
N ILE A 46 -0.02 -11.15 -16.50
CA ILE A 46 -0.94 -10.04 -16.21
C ILE A 46 -1.87 -9.77 -17.41
N VAL A 47 -1.35 -9.74 -18.63
CA VAL A 47 -2.14 -9.51 -19.85
C VAL A 47 -3.18 -10.61 -20.04
N ASP A 48 -2.81 -11.88 -19.82
CA ASP A 48 -3.73 -13.02 -19.90
C ASP A 48 -4.86 -12.89 -18.85
N ALA A 49 -4.54 -12.55 -17.62
CA ALA A 49 -5.53 -12.36 -16.55
C ALA A 49 -6.40 -11.13 -16.78
N LEU A 50 -5.85 -10.08 -17.40
CA LEU A 50 -6.52 -8.81 -17.71
C LEU A 50 -7.50 -8.95 -18.88
N ALA A 51 -7.17 -9.78 -19.89
CA ALA A 51 -7.88 -9.91 -21.16
C ALA A 51 -8.20 -8.54 -21.80
N PRO A 52 -7.19 -7.70 -22.11
CA PRO A 52 -7.40 -6.37 -22.66
C PRO A 52 -7.70 -6.42 -24.15
N ALA A 53 -8.29 -5.35 -24.70
CA ALA A 53 -8.50 -5.19 -26.13
C ALA A 53 -7.24 -4.73 -26.86
N ALA A 54 -6.30 -4.14 -26.13
CA ALA A 54 -5.02 -3.70 -26.70
C ALA A 54 -3.91 -3.61 -25.63
N VAL A 55 -2.67 -3.67 -26.10
CA VAL A 55 -1.47 -3.31 -25.33
C VAL A 55 -0.88 -2.05 -25.94
N GLU A 56 -0.75 -1.01 -25.12
CA GLU A 56 -0.13 0.25 -25.51
C GLU A 56 1.28 0.34 -24.93
N THR A 57 2.27 0.62 -25.79
CA THR A 57 3.68 0.83 -25.44
C THR A 57 4.17 2.14 -26.03
N PRO A 58 5.38 2.63 -25.71
CA PRO A 58 5.96 3.78 -26.38
C PRO A 58 6.13 3.59 -27.89
N ALA A 59 6.22 2.36 -28.38
CA ALA A 59 6.35 2.04 -29.79
C ALA A 59 5.02 2.06 -30.56
N GLY A 60 3.89 2.02 -29.87
CA GLY A 60 2.54 2.03 -30.45
C GLY A 60 1.54 1.16 -29.70
N THR A 61 0.39 0.97 -30.32
CA THR A 61 -0.71 0.18 -29.78
C THR A 61 -0.92 -1.08 -30.60
N GLU A 62 -0.85 -2.22 -29.97
CA GLU A 62 -1.16 -3.53 -30.53
C GLU A 62 -2.58 -3.94 -30.12
N THR A 63 -3.45 -4.21 -31.09
CA THR A 63 -4.81 -4.68 -30.83
C THR A 63 -4.81 -6.21 -30.62
N LEU A 64 -5.49 -6.65 -29.58
CA LEU A 64 -5.61 -8.06 -29.23
C LEU A 64 -7.02 -8.59 -29.54
N ALA A 65 -7.08 -9.85 -29.99
CA ALA A 65 -8.36 -10.53 -30.18
C ALA A 65 -8.94 -11.00 -28.84
N GLY A 66 -10.29 -10.96 -28.68
CA GLY A 66 -10.96 -11.50 -27.51
C GLY A 66 -10.92 -10.62 -26.26
N GLY A 67 -10.53 -9.35 -26.40
CA GLY A 67 -10.55 -8.39 -25.29
C GLY A 67 -11.90 -8.25 -24.63
N ARG A 68 -11.95 -8.21 -23.30
CA ARG A 68 -13.17 -8.06 -22.50
C ARG A 68 -13.32 -6.63 -22.02
N HIS A 69 -14.52 -6.10 -22.19
CA HIS A 69 -14.91 -4.78 -21.70
C HIS A 69 -15.00 -4.73 -20.17
N THR A 70 -15.00 -3.52 -19.62
CA THR A 70 -15.14 -3.23 -18.19
C THR A 70 -15.89 -1.92 -17.97
N ASP A 71 -16.56 -1.78 -16.83
CA ASP A 71 -17.12 -0.51 -16.35
C ASP A 71 -16.13 0.28 -15.48
N ALA A 72 -14.96 -0.29 -15.16
CA ALA A 72 -13.90 0.39 -14.47
C ALA A 72 -13.25 1.48 -15.35
N ALA A 73 -12.57 2.43 -14.71
CA ALA A 73 -11.71 3.40 -15.36
C ALA A 73 -10.23 2.96 -15.32
N VAL A 74 -9.81 2.46 -14.17
CA VAL A 74 -8.45 1.98 -13.94
C VAL A 74 -8.49 0.59 -13.32
N LEU A 75 -7.59 -0.27 -13.77
CA LEU A 75 -7.36 -1.56 -13.18
C LEU A 75 -5.94 -1.60 -12.60
N ILE A 76 -5.79 -2.19 -11.42
CA ILE A 76 -4.48 -2.33 -10.75
C ILE A 76 -4.16 -3.79 -10.56
N SER A 77 -3.03 -4.23 -11.12
CA SER A 77 -2.50 -5.57 -10.88
C SER A 77 -1.82 -5.61 -9.51
N THR A 78 -2.18 -6.59 -8.70
CA THR A 78 -1.57 -6.83 -7.40
C THR A 78 -0.97 -8.22 -7.36
N SER A 79 0.15 -8.39 -6.65
CA SER A 79 0.74 -9.71 -6.41
C SER A 79 -0.18 -10.51 -5.49
N GLY A 80 -0.87 -11.50 -6.04
CA GLY A 80 -1.64 -12.44 -5.23
C GLY A 80 -0.73 -13.34 -4.38
N SER A 81 -1.13 -13.65 -3.16
CA SER A 81 -0.44 -14.62 -2.28
C SER A 81 -0.36 -16.03 -2.88
N THR A 82 -1.16 -16.31 -3.91
CA THR A 82 -1.23 -17.59 -4.61
C THR A 82 -0.38 -17.66 -5.90
N GLY A 83 0.44 -16.63 -6.17
CA GLY A 83 1.26 -16.54 -7.38
C GLY A 83 0.51 -16.13 -8.65
N GLN A 84 -0.83 -16.10 -8.63
CA GLN A 84 -1.65 -15.60 -9.74
C GLN A 84 -1.94 -14.10 -9.51
N PRO A 85 -1.81 -13.24 -10.55
CA PRO A 85 -2.12 -11.82 -10.40
C PRO A 85 -3.60 -11.62 -10.07
N LYS A 86 -3.87 -10.83 -9.02
CA LYS A 86 -5.18 -10.28 -8.73
C LYS A 86 -5.30 -8.90 -9.37
N ILE A 87 -6.35 -8.65 -10.10
CA ILE A 87 -6.54 -7.35 -10.78
C ILE A 87 -7.78 -6.69 -10.20
N VAL A 88 -7.58 -5.53 -9.58
CA VAL A 88 -8.60 -4.73 -8.91
C VAL A 88 -9.24 -3.78 -9.90
N GLU A 89 -10.56 -3.79 -10.04
CA GLU A 89 -11.32 -2.90 -10.93
C GLU A 89 -11.81 -1.66 -10.17
N LEU A 90 -11.38 -0.47 -10.61
CA LEU A 90 -11.65 0.81 -9.97
C LEU A 90 -12.46 1.71 -10.90
N SER A 91 -13.64 2.13 -10.45
CA SER A 91 -14.44 3.09 -11.21
C SER A 91 -13.87 4.50 -11.14
N ALA A 92 -14.16 5.33 -12.14
CA ALA A 92 -13.81 6.75 -12.11
C ALA A 92 -14.41 7.45 -10.89
N ALA A 93 -15.64 7.10 -10.51
CA ALA A 93 -16.30 7.67 -9.34
C ALA A 93 -15.55 7.32 -8.03
N ALA A 94 -15.11 6.07 -7.85
CA ALA A 94 -14.38 5.66 -6.67
C ALA A 94 -13.02 6.36 -6.56
N LEU A 95 -12.27 6.42 -7.66
CA LEU A 95 -10.98 7.13 -7.72
C LEU A 95 -11.14 8.62 -7.41
N THR A 96 -12.14 9.26 -8.00
CA THR A 96 -12.44 10.70 -7.79
C THR A 96 -12.91 10.95 -6.35
N SER A 97 -13.75 10.08 -5.79
CA SER A 97 -14.19 10.19 -4.38
C SER A 97 -13.01 10.11 -3.42
N SER A 98 -12.13 9.14 -3.60
CA SER A 98 -10.91 8.98 -2.78
C SER A 98 -9.98 10.19 -2.91
N ALA A 99 -9.72 10.67 -4.13
CA ALA A 99 -8.87 11.82 -4.36
C ALA A 99 -9.46 13.10 -3.76
N THR A 100 -10.78 13.34 -3.95
CA THR A 100 -11.47 14.51 -3.39
C THR A 100 -11.44 14.51 -1.86
N ALA A 101 -11.73 13.37 -1.23
CA ALA A 101 -11.67 13.23 0.23
C ALA A 101 -10.24 13.46 0.76
N THR A 102 -9.22 12.98 0.03
CA THR A 102 -7.82 13.27 0.35
C THR A 102 -7.49 14.76 0.26
N LEU A 103 -7.84 15.41 -0.86
CA LEU A 103 -7.59 16.86 -1.05
C LEU A 103 -8.20 17.68 0.10
N ARG A 104 -9.42 17.36 0.52
CA ARG A 104 -10.07 18.00 1.69
C ARG A 104 -9.31 17.73 2.98
N ARG A 105 -8.92 16.47 3.24
CA ARG A 105 -8.22 16.08 4.49
C ARG A 105 -6.87 16.78 4.63
N VAL A 106 -6.11 16.96 3.55
CA VAL A 106 -4.83 17.65 3.59
C VAL A 106 -4.99 19.18 3.55
N GLY A 107 -6.18 19.68 3.23
CA GLY A 107 -6.46 21.09 3.06
C GLY A 107 -5.84 21.68 1.80
N ALA A 108 -5.78 20.88 0.72
CA ALA A 108 -5.22 21.31 -0.55
C ALA A 108 -6.09 22.40 -1.18
N ALA A 109 -5.46 23.46 -1.68
CA ALA A 109 -6.10 24.51 -2.44
C ALA A 109 -6.15 24.17 -3.94
N PRO A 110 -7.09 24.74 -4.71
CA PRO A 110 -7.04 24.69 -6.16
C PRO A 110 -5.70 25.24 -6.68
N GLY A 111 -5.04 24.49 -7.54
CA GLY A 111 -3.74 24.86 -8.07
C GLY A 111 -2.53 24.30 -7.30
N ASP A 112 -2.73 23.69 -6.14
CA ASP A 112 -1.66 23.01 -5.41
C ASP A 112 -1.13 21.82 -6.22
N ARG A 113 0.19 21.73 -6.33
CA ARG A 113 0.88 20.73 -7.13
C ARG A 113 1.28 19.53 -6.28
N TRP A 114 1.26 18.38 -6.91
CA TRP A 114 1.62 17.11 -6.32
C TRP A 114 2.84 16.51 -7.01
N LEU A 115 3.79 16.00 -6.22
CA LEU A 115 4.90 15.20 -6.73
C LEU A 115 4.53 13.72 -6.74
N CYS A 116 4.58 13.11 -7.92
CA CYS A 116 4.51 11.67 -8.10
C CYS A 116 5.94 11.11 -8.22
N CYS A 117 6.42 10.47 -7.17
CA CYS A 117 7.66 9.71 -7.11
C CYS A 117 7.42 8.24 -6.69
N LEU A 118 6.16 7.83 -6.74
CA LEU A 118 5.72 6.45 -6.50
C LEU A 118 5.43 5.76 -7.84
N PRO A 119 5.58 4.42 -7.91
CA PRO A 119 5.26 3.67 -9.12
C PRO A 119 3.82 3.90 -9.57
N THR A 120 3.63 4.22 -10.84
CA THR A 120 2.32 4.54 -11.43
C THR A 120 1.52 3.31 -11.88
N ASP A 121 2.09 2.13 -11.79
CA ASP A 121 1.44 0.82 -11.88
C ASP A 121 0.86 0.35 -10.53
N HIS A 122 1.06 1.15 -9.46
CA HIS A 122 0.43 0.99 -8.16
C HIS A 122 -0.61 2.09 -7.90
N ILE A 123 -1.64 1.74 -7.11
CA ILE A 123 -2.71 2.69 -6.77
C ILE A 123 -2.18 3.99 -6.13
N ALA A 124 -1.08 3.93 -5.38
CA ALA A 124 -0.51 5.10 -4.73
C ALA A 124 -0.03 6.14 -5.76
N GLY A 125 0.67 5.73 -6.81
CA GLY A 125 1.08 6.61 -7.91
C GLY A 125 -0.12 7.11 -8.73
N VAL A 126 -1.06 6.23 -9.07
CA VAL A 126 -2.30 6.60 -9.78
C VAL A 126 -3.06 7.67 -9.01
N GLN A 127 -3.16 7.56 -7.68
CA GLN A 127 -3.86 8.53 -6.86
C GLN A 127 -3.14 9.89 -6.76
N VAL A 128 -1.81 9.93 -6.83
CA VAL A 128 -1.10 11.20 -6.95
C VAL A 128 -1.47 11.90 -8.25
N LEU A 129 -1.47 11.17 -9.37
CA LEU A 129 -1.87 11.74 -10.68
C LEU A 129 -3.34 12.18 -10.65
N THR A 130 -4.25 11.36 -10.09
CA THR A 130 -5.68 11.70 -9.97
C THR A 130 -5.89 12.98 -9.17
N ARG A 131 -5.20 13.14 -8.03
CA ARG A 131 -5.27 14.37 -7.22
C ARG A 131 -4.78 15.60 -7.97
N SER A 132 -3.68 15.48 -8.73
CA SER A 132 -3.19 16.58 -9.58
C SER A 132 -4.22 16.99 -10.63
N ILE A 133 -4.82 16.02 -11.33
CA ILE A 133 -5.87 16.27 -12.34
C ILE A 133 -7.06 17.00 -11.69
N LEU A 134 -7.53 16.54 -10.53
CA LEU A 134 -8.66 17.17 -9.83
C LEU A 134 -8.33 18.55 -9.24
N ALA A 135 -7.08 18.79 -8.85
CA ALA A 135 -6.61 20.11 -8.43
C ALA A 135 -6.45 21.09 -9.61
N GLY A 136 -6.64 20.62 -10.84
CA GLY A 136 -6.48 21.43 -12.06
C GLY A 136 -5.01 21.70 -12.41
N THR A 137 -4.10 20.84 -11.96
CA THR A 137 -2.65 21.01 -12.16
C THR A 137 -2.04 19.87 -12.98
N THR A 138 -0.95 20.17 -13.67
CA THR A 138 -0.13 19.13 -14.28
C THR A 138 0.70 18.45 -13.20
N PRO A 139 0.63 17.11 -13.06
CA PRO A 139 1.42 16.40 -12.08
C PRO A 139 2.93 16.58 -12.34
N VAL A 140 3.69 16.83 -11.27
CA VAL A 140 5.15 16.75 -11.30
C VAL A 140 5.54 15.29 -11.12
N ILE A 141 6.24 14.70 -12.09
CA ILE A 141 6.54 13.27 -12.10
C ILE A 141 8.05 13.07 -12.10
N HIS A 142 8.54 12.33 -11.11
CA HIS A 142 9.92 11.85 -11.08
C HIS A 142 9.92 10.33 -11.29
N GLU A 143 10.62 9.86 -12.32
CA GLU A 143 10.72 8.42 -12.62
C GLU A 143 11.35 7.62 -11.48
N ARG A 144 12.24 8.27 -10.72
CA ARG A 144 12.91 7.70 -9.55
C ARG A 144 12.88 8.69 -8.40
N PHE A 145 12.77 8.17 -7.19
CA PHE A 145 12.85 8.99 -6.00
C PHE A 145 14.29 9.47 -5.75
N SER A 146 14.45 10.79 -5.58
CA SER A 146 15.62 11.46 -5.01
C SER A 146 15.12 12.44 -3.97
N ALA A 147 15.69 12.41 -2.76
CA ALA A 147 15.31 13.34 -1.70
C ALA A 147 15.58 14.80 -2.10
N GLU A 148 16.77 15.08 -2.66
CA GLU A 148 17.15 16.43 -3.14
C GLU A 148 16.20 16.95 -4.22
N ALA A 149 15.90 16.10 -5.23
CA ALA A 149 14.99 16.48 -6.30
C ALA A 149 13.56 16.68 -5.79
N ALA A 150 13.11 15.89 -4.82
CA ALA A 150 11.82 16.06 -4.21
C ALA A 150 11.72 17.38 -3.44
N LEU A 151 12.70 17.68 -2.59
CA LEU A 151 12.75 18.91 -1.79
C LEU A 151 12.86 20.18 -2.65
N SER A 152 13.52 20.11 -3.80
CA SER A 152 13.65 21.23 -4.74
C SER A 152 12.54 21.31 -5.79
N SER A 153 11.56 20.41 -5.76
CA SER A 153 10.49 20.34 -6.77
C SER A 153 9.53 21.53 -6.76
N GLY A 154 9.46 22.23 -5.62
CA GLY A 154 8.58 23.38 -5.40
C GLY A 154 7.09 23.02 -5.45
N VAL A 155 6.72 21.78 -5.09
CA VAL A 155 5.34 21.32 -4.97
C VAL A 155 4.86 21.46 -3.52
N GLU A 156 3.55 21.55 -3.34
CA GLU A 156 2.91 21.67 -2.04
C GLU A 156 2.72 20.32 -1.36
N HIS A 157 2.52 19.24 -2.12
CA HIS A 157 2.18 17.94 -1.57
C HIS A 157 2.99 16.80 -2.18
N ILE A 158 3.34 15.83 -1.35
CA ILE A 158 4.05 14.60 -1.76
C ILE A 158 3.44 13.38 -1.07
N SER A 159 3.49 12.23 -1.77
CA SER A 159 3.20 10.92 -1.17
C SER A 159 4.47 10.07 -1.20
N VAL A 160 4.81 9.46 -0.06
CA VAL A 160 6.04 8.68 0.11
C VAL A 160 5.79 7.40 0.91
N VAL A 161 6.73 6.46 0.82
CA VAL A 161 6.81 5.30 1.71
C VAL A 161 7.86 5.54 2.80
N PRO A 162 7.87 4.76 3.92
CA PRO A 162 8.79 4.99 5.03
C PRO A 162 10.26 5.07 4.64
N THR A 163 10.73 4.24 3.71
CA THR A 163 12.10 4.26 3.22
C THR A 163 12.46 5.55 2.48
N GLN A 164 11.52 6.14 1.76
CA GLN A 164 11.70 7.43 1.09
C GLN A 164 11.71 8.57 2.11
N LEU A 165 10.78 8.56 3.07
CA LEU A 165 10.76 9.56 4.16
C LEU A 165 12.07 9.54 4.96
N ARG A 166 12.61 8.35 5.27
CA ARG A 166 13.89 8.20 5.97
C ARG A 166 15.04 8.88 5.21
N ARG A 167 15.06 8.79 3.88
CA ARG A 167 16.06 9.46 3.03
C ARG A 167 15.92 10.98 2.98
N MET A 168 14.75 11.51 3.37
CA MET A 168 14.51 12.96 3.45
C MET A 168 14.89 13.54 4.81
N LEU A 169 15.15 12.70 5.84
CA LEU A 169 15.59 13.20 7.14
C LEU A 169 16.93 13.94 7.02
N GLY A 170 17.13 14.93 7.89
CA GLY A 170 18.28 15.84 7.82
C GLY A 170 18.07 17.06 6.94
N HIS A 171 16.93 17.14 6.24
CA HIS A 171 16.52 18.32 5.48
C HIS A 171 15.27 18.97 6.12
N ASP A 172 15.01 20.22 5.75
CA ASP A 172 13.78 20.92 6.15
C ASP A 172 12.58 20.36 5.36
N LEU A 173 11.66 19.71 6.06
CA LEU A 173 10.44 19.14 5.49
C LEU A 173 9.26 20.11 5.48
N SER A 174 9.38 21.31 6.04
CA SER A 174 8.35 22.35 6.04
C SER A 174 8.11 22.93 4.63
N VAL A 175 8.97 22.59 3.67
CA VAL A 175 8.78 22.95 2.25
C VAL A 175 7.53 22.31 1.65
N PHE A 176 7.00 21.23 2.27
CA PHE A 176 5.75 20.59 1.86
C PHE A 176 4.61 20.99 2.79
N SER A 177 3.50 21.44 2.22
CA SER A 177 2.24 21.67 2.96
C SER A 177 1.69 20.37 3.56
N SER A 178 1.91 19.22 2.92
CA SER A 178 1.65 17.90 3.50
C SER A 178 2.50 16.80 2.87
N ILE A 179 2.82 15.79 3.69
CA ILE A 179 3.50 14.55 3.30
C ILE A 179 2.58 13.39 3.66
N LEU A 180 2.04 12.69 2.66
CA LEU A 180 1.27 11.47 2.87
C LEU A 180 2.23 10.29 2.99
N LEU A 181 2.15 9.57 4.09
CA LEU A 181 3.00 8.42 4.38
C LEU A 181 2.17 7.14 4.39
N GLY A 182 2.45 6.24 3.46
CA GLY A 182 1.69 4.99 3.34
C GLY A 182 2.52 3.81 2.85
N GLY A 183 1.83 2.74 2.48
CA GLY A 183 2.44 1.53 1.91
C GLY A 183 2.96 0.53 2.95
N ALA A 184 3.39 0.98 4.11
CA ALA A 184 3.81 0.14 5.24
C ALA A 184 3.62 0.90 6.57
N ALA A 185 3.66 0.18 7.69
CA ALA A 185 3.67 0.81 9.00
C ALA A 185 4.93 1.67 9.18
N ALA A 186 4.74 2.90 9.65
CA ALA A 186 5.84 3.83 9.89
C ALA A 186 6.37 3.65 11.32
N PRO A 187 7.70 3.50 11.50
CA PRO A 187 8.31 3.50 12.83
C PRO A 187 8.03 4.81 13.57
N PRO A 188 7.73 4.77 14.89
CA PRO A 188 7.43 5.97 15.66
C PRO A 188 8.57 7.00 15.69
N ASP A 189 9.82 6.55 15.72
CA ASP A 189 11.03 7.38 15.67
C ASP A 189 11.13 8.13 14.33
N LEU A 190 10.83 7.49 13.22
CA LEU A 190 10.79 8.11 11.90
C LEU A 190 9.74 9.22 11.85
N LEU A 191 8.54 8.97 12.39
CA LEU A 191 7.48 9.99 12.46
C LEU A 191 7.88 11.17 13.34
N ALA A 192 8.47 10.91 14.51
CA ALA A 192 8.94 11.95 15.42
C ALA A 192 10.05 12.80 14.77
N ALA A 193 11.04 12.15 14.14
CA ALA A 193 12.14 12.84 13.46
C ALA A 193 11.64 13.70 12.27
N ALA A 194 10.72 13.16 11.46
CA ALA A 194 10.17 13.89 10.32
C ALA A 194 9.31 15.11 10.76
N ARG A 195 8.55 14.98 11.86
CA ARG A 195 7.81 16.10 12.44
C ARG A 195 8.74 17.15 13.04
N ALA A 196 9.80 16.71 13.72
CA ALA A 196 10.83 17.63 14.25
C ALA A 196 11.57 18.39 13.13
N ALA A 197 11.67 17.79 11.92
CA ALA A 197 12.20 18.44 10.72
C ALA A 197 11.16 19.36 10.00
N GLY A 198 10.05 19.69 10.65
CA GLY A 198 9.02 20.60 10.14
C GLY A 198 7.95 19.93 9.26
N GLY A 199 8.02 18.60 9.04
CA GLY A 199 7.10 17.90 8.17
C GLY A 199 5.69 17.74 8.76
N ARG A 200 4.66 18.14 8.02
CA ARG A 200 3.27 17.79 8.32
C ARG A 200 2.98 16.40 7.74
N ILE A 201 3.24 15.37 8.55
CA ILE A 201 3.09 13.97 8.15
C ILE A 201 1.68 13.48 8.47
N LEU A 202 0.98 12.94 7.47
CA LEU A 202 -0.27 12.20 7.65
C LEU A 202 -0.02 10.74 7.29
N THR A 203 -0.20 9.84 8.24
CA THR A 203 -0.12 8.40 8.00
C THR A 203 -1.38 7.92 7.30
N THR A 204 -1.25 7.00 6.32
CA THR A 204 -2.40 6.54 5.54
C THR A 204 -2.50 5.02 5.57
N TYR A 205 -3.71 4.52 5.83
CA TYR A 205 -4.07 3.12 5.69
C TYR A 205 -5.09 2.95 4.56
N GLY A 206 -4.86 1.94 3.74
CA GLY A 206 -5.69 1.57 2.61
C GLY A 206 -4.93 0.68 1.64
N MET A 207 -5.60 0.29 0.56
CA MET A 207 -5.08 -0.67 -0.41
C MET A 207 -5.66 -0.40 -1.79
N SER A 208 -5.36 -1.24 -2.77
CA SER A 208 -5.89 -1.07 -4.13
C SER A 208 -7.41 -1.10 -4.14
N GLU A 209 -8.01 -1.96 -3.34
CA GLU A 209 -9.45 -2.16 -3.21
C GLU A 209 -10.19 -0.96 -2.60
N THR A 210 -9.46 -0.01 -2.00
CA THR A 210 -10.00 1.24 -1.43
C THR A 210 -9.53 2.48 -2.17
N CYS A 211 -9.11 2.35 -3.43
CA CYS A 211 -8.49 3.43 -4.20
C CYS A 211 -7.30 4.09 -3.47
N GLY A 212 -6.49 3.31 -2.76
CA GLY A 212 -5.39 3.79 -1.94
C GLY A 212 -5.78 4.09 -0.50
N GLY A 213 -5.08 5.03 0.15
CA GLY A 213 -5.37 5.41 1.53
C GLY A 213 -6.78 5.97 1.71
N CYS A 214 -7.53 5.37 2.65
CA CYS A 214 -8.90 5.80 2.98
C CYS A 214 -9.10 6.08 4.48
N VAL A 215 -8.10 5.78 5.32
CA VAL A 215 -8.05 6.13 6.74
C VAL A 215 -6.74 6.87 6.99
N TYR A 216 -6.80 8.09 7.53
CA TYR A 216 -5.64 8.96 7.76
C TYR A 216 -5.49 9.23 9.25
N ASP A 217 -4.29 8.95 9.78
CA ASP A 217 -4.00 9.03 11.22
C ASP A 217 -5.05 8.29 12.08
N GLY A 218 -5.53 7.14 11.57
CA GLY A 218 -6.55 6.31 12.20
C GLY A 218 -7.99 6.80 12.01
N VAL A 219 -8.22 7.95 11.37
CA VAL A 219 -9.55 8.53 11.14
C VAL A 219 -9.96 8.32 9.67
N PRO A 220 -11.12 7.70 9.40
CA PRO A 220 -11.62 7.55 8.04
C PRO A 220 -11.75 8.89 7.30
N LEU A 221 -11.55 8.87 6.00
CA LEU A 221 -11.80 10.02 5.13
C LEU A 221 -13.32 10.26 4.99
N ASP A 222 -13.70 11.45 4.54
CA ASP A 222 -15.10 11.83 4.30
C ASP A 222 -15.80 10.80 3.40
N GLY A 223 -16.95 10.29 3.86
CA GLY A 223 -17.73 9.28 3.17
C GLY A 223 -17.24 7.85 3.34
N VAL A 224 -16.13 7.62 4.04
CA VAL A 224 -15.62 6.30 4.36
C VAL A 224 -16.05 5.89 5.77
N SER A 225 -16.49 4.65 5.91
CA SER A 225 -16.74 4.01 7.20
C SER A 225 -15.69 2.94 7.45
N ALA A 226 -15.21 2.85 8.68
CA ALA A 226 -14.31 1.79 9.13
C ALA A 226 -14.85 1.16 10.40
N ALA A 227 -14.83 -0.17 10.44
CA ALA A 227 -15.25 -0.96 11.59
C ALA A 227 -14.32 -2.16 11.76
N VAL A 228 -14.42 -2.83 12.91
CA VAL A 228 -13.76 -4.10 13.17
C VAL A 228 -14.83 -5.14 13.50
N GLY A 229 -14.81 -6.25 12.78
CA GLY A 229 -15.74 -7.35 13.01
C GLY A 229 -15.36 -8.19 14.25
N ASP A 230 -16.25 -9.12 14.63
CA ASP A 230 -16.01 -10.05 15.76
C ASP A 230 -14.81 -10.97 15.52
N ASP A 231 -14.44 -11.17 14.26
CA ASP A 231 -13.24 -11.91 13.84
C ASP A 231 -11.95 -11.06 13.91
N GLY A 232 -12.04 -9.82 14.39
CA GLY A 232 -10.95 -8.87 14.49
C GLY A 232 -10.52 -8.24 13.16
N ARG A 233 -11.18 -8.58 12.03
CA ARG A 233 -10.83 -8.01 10.72
C ARG A 233 -11.37 -6.61 10.56
N ILE A 234 -10.56 -5.78 9.93
CA ILE A 234 -10.97 -4.42 9.54
C ILE A 234 -11.94 -4.53 8.37
N ARG A 235 -13.06 -3.83 8.49
CA ARG A 235 -14.11 -3.68 7.49
C ARG A 235 -14.17 -2.23 7.04
N LEU A 236 -14.22 -2.01 5.74
CA LEU A 236 -14.24 -0.68 5.12
C LEU A 236 -15.47 -0.56 4.21
N ALA A 237 -16.14 0.59 4.26
CA ALA A 237 -17.28 0.87 3.38
C ALA A 237 -17.20 2.31 2.86
N GLY A 238 -17.89 2.57 1.75
CA GLY A 238 -18.00 3.90 1.18
C GLY A 238 -17.70 3.96 -0.32
N PRO A 239 -17.78 5.16 -0.90
CA PRO A 239 -17.68 5.36 -2.35
C PRO A 239 -16.27 5.11 -2.92
N VAL A 240 -15.29 4.83 -2.08
CA VAL A 240 -13.90 4.56 -2.46
C VAL A 240 -13.64 3.10 -2.81
N LEU A 241 -14.64 2.22 -2.61
CA LEU A 241 -14.45 0.78 -2.80
C LEU A 241 -14.37 0.40 -4.28
N PHE A 242 -13.62 -0.64 -4.54
CA PHE A 242 -13.48 -1.26 -5.84
C PHE A 242 -14.79 -1.92 -6.31
N GLY A 243 -14.91 -2.14 -7.63
CA GLY A 243 -16.06 -2.85 -8.22
C GLY A 243 -15.95 -4.37 -8.10
N GLY A 244 -14.75 -4.89 -7.86
CA GLY A 244 -14.46 -6.31 -7.74
C GLY A 244 -13.08 -6.67 -8.32
N TYR A 245 -12.79 -7.96 -8.31
CA TYR A 245 -11.60 -8.51 -8.97
C TYR A 245 -11.93 -8.96 -10.39
N ARG A 246 -11.15 -8.46 -11.35
CA ARG A 246 -11.29 -8.72 -12.78
C ARG A 246 -11.43 -10.21 -13.05
N LEU A 247 -12.55 -10.61 -13.68
CA LEU A 247 -12.87 -11.98 -14.08
C LEU A 247 -12.83 -13.02 -12.92
N ARG A 248 -12.90 -12.54 -11.67
CA ARG A 248 -12.85 -13.38 -10.47
C ARG A 248 -14.01 -13.04 -9.52
N PRO A 249 -15.26 -13.33 -9.91
CA PRO A 249 -16.42 -13.09 -9.05
C PRO A 249 -16.38 -13.91 -7.75
N ASP A 250 -15.71 -15.07 -7.77
CA ASP A 250 -15.46 -15.92 -6.62
C ASP A 250 -14.64 -15.17 -5.55
N LEU A 251 -13.53 -14.54 -5.94
CA LEU A 251 -12.70 -13.76 -5.03
C LEU A 251 -13.40 -12.49 -4.56
N THR A 252 -14.20 -11.88 -5.43
CA THR A 252 -14.98 -10.69 -5.08
C THR A 252 -16.00 -11.02 -4.00
N ALA A 253 -16.78 -12.08 -4.19
CA ALA A 253 -17.78 -12.52 -3.22
C ALA A 253 -17.16 -12.93 -1.87
N ALA A 254 -15.94 -13.47 -1.88
CA ALA A 254 -15.24 -13.88 -0.66
C ALA A 254 -14.80 -12.73 0.25
N VAL A 255 -14.76 -11.49 -0.24
CA VAL A 255 -14.29 -10.32 0.51
C VAL A 255 -15.34 -9.23 0.68
N LEU A 256 -16.52 -9.38 0.11
CA LEU A 256 -17.63 -8.44 0.27
C LEU A 256 -18.69 -9.04 1.18
N ASP A 257 -19.14 -8.26 2.16
CA ASP A 257 -20.24 -8.57 3.08
C ASP A 257 -21.22 -7.40 3.07
N GLY A 258 -22.23 -7.48 2.20
CA GLY A 258 -23.10 -6.34 1.88
C GLY A 258 -22.28 -5.19 1.28
N ASP A 259 -22.38 -4.02 1.90
CA ASP A 259 -21.62 -2.82 1.49
C ASP A 259 -20.20 -2.75 2.07
N TRP A 260 -19.79 -3.77 2.83
CA TRP A 260 -18.49 -3.80 3.49
C TRP A 260 -17.48 -4.63 2.71
N PHE A 261 -16.31 -4.06 2.51
CA PHE A 261 -15.12 -4.79 2.13
C PHE A 261 -14.41 -5.31 3.39
N VAL A 262 -14.36 -6.63 3.53
CA VAL A 262 -13.69 -7.32 4.62
C VAL A 262 -12.22 -7.50 4.26
N THR A 263 -11.35 -6.78 4.91
CA THR A 263 -9.92 -6.80 4.61
C THR A 263 -9.23 -8.06 5.16
N GLY A 264 -8.00 -8.32 4.72
CA GLY A 264 -7.12 -9.30 5.35
C GLY A 264 -6.35 -8.76 6.56
N ASP A 265 -6.64 -7.52 6.99
CA ASP A 265 -5.94 -6.88 8.10
C ASP A 265 -6.75 -6.97 9.39
N LEU A 266 -6.07 -7.16 10.50
CA LEU A 266 -6.62 -7.13 11.85
C LEU A 266 -6.46 -5.74 12.45
N GLY A 267 -7.41 -5.32 13.25
CA GLY A 267 -7.38 -4.01 13.88
C GLY A 267 -8.24 -3.90 15.13
N VAL A 268 -8.24 -2.71 15.69
CA VAL A 268 -9.10 -2.30 16.81
C VAL A 268 -9.50 -0.85 16.60
N VAL A 269 -10.68 -0.48 17.06
CA VAL A 269 -11.12 0.91 17.13
C VAL A 269 -11.15 1.32 18.61
N GLU A 270 -10.30 2.29 18.97
CA GLU A 270 -10.21 2.85 20.31
C GLU A 270 -10.40 4.35 20.21
N ASP A 271 -11.34 4.90 20.97
CA ASP A 271 -11.68 6.34 20.96
C ASP A 271 -11.96 6.91 19.55
N GLY A 272 -12.55 6.10 18.67
CA GLY A 272 -12.84 6.47 17.28
C GLY A 272 -11.62 6.41 16.34
N ILE A 273 -10.47 5.95 16.80
CA ILE A 273 -9.23 5.80 16.04
C ILE A 273 -9.04 4.33 15.66
N LEU A 274 -8.97 4.06 14.37
CA LEU A 274 -8.62 2.73 13.86
C LEU A 274 -7.10 2.50 14.00
N ARG A 275 -6.74 1.42 14.68
CA ARG A 275 -5.35 0.94 14.78
C ARG A 275 -5.23 -0.40 14.08
N VAL A 276 -4.34 -0.46 13.09
CA VAL A 276 -3.99 -1.70 12.40
C VAL A 276 -3.03 -2.49 13.26
N ARG A 277 -3.38 -3.75 13.58
CA ARG A 277 -2.57 -4.66 14.41
C ARG A 277 -1.66 -5.56 13.59
N GLY A 278 -2.08 -5.92 12.37
CA GLY A 278 -1.31 -6.77 11.46
C GLY A 278 -2.19 -7.46 10.44
N ARG A 279 -1.67 -8.53 9.86
CA ARG A 279 -2.35 -9.36 8.86
C ARG A 279 -2.94 -10.61 9.51
N ALA A 280 -4.16 -10.98 9.11
CA ALA A 280 -4.77 -12.24 9.52
C ALA A 280 -3.95 -13.46 9.03
N ASP A 281 -3.31 -13.35 7.85
CA ASP A 281 -2.47 -14.40 7.27
C ASP A 281 -1.10 -14.53 7.95
N ASP A 282 -0.72 -13.54 8.80
CA ASP A 282 0.53 -13.51 9.54
C ASP A 282 0.33 -13.79 11.05
N VAL A 283 -0.84 -14.33 11.43
CA VAL A 283 -1.09 -14.80 12.79
C VAL A 283 -0.29 -16.07 13.02
N ILE A 284 0.51 -16.08 14.09
CA ILE A 284 1.36 -17.18 14.50
C ILE A 284 0.60 -18.01 15.55
N ASN A 285 0.46 -19.31 15.33
CA ASN A 285 -0.20 -20.22 16.28
C ASN A 285 0.88 -20.93 17.11
N THR A 286 1.16 -20.39 18.31
CA THR A 286 2.24 -20.88 19.18
C THR A 286 1.67 -21.42 20.50
N GLY A 287 1.82 -22.71 20.76
CA GLY A 287 1.38 -23.35 21.99
C GLY A 287 -0.14 -23.21 22.27
N GLY A 288 -0.95 -23.14 21.21
CA GLY A 288 -2.41 -22.95 21.30
C GLY A 288 -2.85 -21.48 21.40
N GLU A 289 -1.92 -20.55 21.50
CA GLU A 289 -2.17 -19.12 21.55
C GLU A 289 -1.98 -18.49 20.15
N LYS A 290 -2.72 -17.41 19.87
CA LYS A 290 -2.63 -16.65 18.62
C LYS A 290 -1.83 -15.37 18.83
N VAL A 291 -0.74 -15.21 18.11
CA VAL A 291 0.11 -14.03 18.16
C VAL A 291 0.02 -13.29 16.82
N VAL A 292 -0.39 -12.03 16.88
CA VAL A 292 -0.39 -11.17 15.68
C VAL A 292 1.03 -10.65 15.48
N ALA A 293 1.72 -11.13 14.43
CA ALA A 293 3.10 -10.80 14.16
C ALA A 293 3.36 -9.28 14.10
N GLY A 294 2.42 -8.53 13.49
CA GLY A 294 2.52 -7.07 13.36
C GLY A 294 2.54 -6.33 14.70
N GLU A 295 1.85 -6.83 15.74
CA GLU A 295 1.90 -6.22 17.08
C GLU A 295 3.28 -6.40 17.72
N VAL A 296 3.84 -7.60 17.59
CA VAL A 296 5.20 -7.88 18.10
C VAL A 296 6.22 -7.02 17.36
N GLU A 297 6.10 -6.91 16.05
CA GLU A 297 6.95 -6.02 15.23
C GLU A 297 6.83 -4.56 15.68
N HIS A 298 5.62 -4.09 15.95
CA HIS A 298 5.38 -2.72 16.39
C HIS A 298 6.11 -2.43 17.71
N VAL A 299 6.02 -3.34 18.66
CA VAL A 299 6.71 -3.23 19.95
C VAL A 299 8.22 -3.28 19.75
N LEU A 300 8.73 -4.25 18.98
CA LEU A 300 10.16 -4.41 18.76
C LEU A 300 10.82 -3.24 18.02
N ARG A 301 10.09 -2.58 17.09
CA ARG A 301 10.58 -1.37 16.41
C ARG A 301 10.80 -0.18 17.35
N ALA A 302 10.19 -0.17 18.52
CA ALA A 302 10.43 0.87 19.54
C ALA A 302 11.68 0.61 20.37
N HIS A 303 12.33 -0.55 20.24
CA HIS A 303 13.56 -0.86 20.96
C HIS A 303 14.77 -0.13 20.33
N PRO A 304 15.59 0.62 21.10
CA PRO A 304 16.62 1.51 20.56
C PRO A 304 17.74 0.79 19.79
N ALA A 305 17.95 -0.51 20.03
CA ALA A 305 18.95 -1.32 19.35
C ALA A 305 18.39 -2.12 18.15
N VAL A 306 17.12 -1.91 17.76
CA VAL A 306 16.49 -2.51 16.60
C VAL A 306 16.36 -1.47 15.50
N GLU A 307 17.03 -1.68 14.38
CA GLU A 307 16.95 -0.81 13.20
C GLU A 307 15.78 -1.20 12.30
N ASP A 308 15.57 -2.52 12.12
CA ASP A 308 14.39 -3.07 11.42
C ASP A 308 14.08 -4.47 11.94
N VAL A 309 12.81 -4.89 11.83
CA VAL A 309 12.37 -6.19 12.31
C VAL A 309 11.16 -6.70 11.54
N VAL A 310 11.18 -7.99 11.28
CA VAL A 310 10.01 -8.75 10.81
C VAL A 310 9.83 -9.97 11.72
N VAL A 311 8.59 -10.23 12.13
CA VAL A 311 8.25 -11.37 12.96
C VAL A 311 7.50 -12.40 12.13
N VAL A 312 7.92 -13.65 12.19
CA VAL A 312 7.33 -14.77 11.46
C VAL A 312 7.11 -15.98 12.38
N GLY A 313 6.10 -16.78 12.05
CA GLY A 313 5.96 -18.12 12.62
C GLY A 313 6.86 -19.10 11.86
N ARG A 314 7.69 -19.85 12.56
CA ARG A 314 8.43 -20.98 11.98
C ARG A 314 7.94 -22.28 12.55
N PRO A 315 7.79 -23.34 11.74
CA PRO A 315 7.34 -24.64 12.20
C PRO A 315 8.18 -25.16 13.38
N ASP A 316 7.53 -25.64 14.42
CA ASP A 316 8.17 -26.17 15.61
C ASP A 316 7.37 -27.38 16.14
N PRO A 317 8.02 -28.52 16.48
CA PRO A 317 7.34 -29.72 16.90
C PRO A 317 6.65 -29.64 18.26
N GLU A 318 7.08 -28.74 19.15
CA GLU A 318 6.50 -28.53 20.48
C GLU A 318 5.41 -27.47 20.48
N TRP A 319 5.68 -26.36 19.76
CA TRP A 319 4.83 -25.15 19.81
C TRP A 319 3.88 -25.03 18.62
N GLY A 320 3.99 -25.91 17.61
CA GLY A 320 3.35 -25.73 16.30
C GLY A 320 4.07 -24.70 15.46
N GLU A 321 4.13 -23.45 15.95
CA GLU A 321 4.95 -22.39 15.36
C GLU A 321 5.73 -21.66 16.46
N LEU A 322 6.99 -21.34 16.20
CA LEU A 322 7.82 -20.46 17.02
C LEU A 322 7.67 -19.00 16.55
N VAL A 323 7.38 -18.12 17.49
CA VAL A 323 7.50 -16.67 17.25
C VAL A 323 8.98 -16.35 17.06
N THR A 324 9.38 -16.08 15.83
CA THR A 324 10.76 -15.78 15.44
C THR A 324 10.90 -14.34 14.99
N ALA A 325 11.78 -13.58 15.63
CA ALA A 325 12.15 -12.23 15.21
C ALA A 325 13.32 -12.28 14.24
N VAL A 326 13.19 -11.74 13.03
CA VAL A 326 14.29 -11.48 12.10
C VAL A 326 14.65 -10.02 12.22
N VAL A 327 15.87 -9.72 12.68
CA VAL A 327 16.25 -8.40 13.20
C VAL A 327 17.48 -7.86 12.46
N VAL A 328 17.40 -6.60 12.07
CA VAL A 328 18.55 -5.75 11.76
C VAL A 328 18.84 -4.92 13.01
N GLY A 329 20.02 -5.07 13.57
CA GLY A 329 20.40 -4.37 14.80
C GLY A 329 21.39 -5.17 15.67
N SER A 330 21.65 -4.66 16.87
CA SER A 330 22.60 -5.27 17.83
C SER A 330 21.92 -5.40 19.19
N VAL A 331 21.16 -6.46 19.38
CA VAL A 331 20.32 -6.72 20.54
C VAL A 331 20.33 -8.22 20.85
N THR A 332 20.10 -8.62 22.08
CA THR A 332 20.01 -10.04 22.46
C THR A 332 18.56 -10.53 22.41
N LEU A 333 18.37 -11.86 22.34
CA LEU A 333 17.02 -12.45 22.42
C LEU A 333 16.34 -12.11 23.75
N ASP A 334 17.08 -12.10 24.88
CA ASP A 334 16.49 -11.81 26.18
C ASP A 334 16.02 -10.35 26.27
N GLU A 335 16.79 -9.39 25.75
CA GLU A 335 16.36 -7.99 25.66
C GLU A 335 15.09 -7.82 24.82
N LEU A 336 15.00 -8.50 23.65
CA LEU A 336 13.79 -8.49 22.82
C LEU A 336 12.60 -9.07 23.57
N ARG A 337 12.79 -10.19 24.28
CA ARG A 337 11.72 -10.86 25.08
C ARG A 337 11.22 -9.97 26.20
N ASP A 338 12.12 -9.34 26.93
CA ASP A 338 11.76 -8.48 28.06
C ASP A 338 11.03 -7.23 27.55
N HIS A 339 11.49 -6.68 26.44
CA HIS A 339 10.83 -5.53 25.79
C HIS A 339 9.40 -5.88 25.35
N VAL A 340 9.19 -7.05 24.74
CA VAL A 340 7.85 -7.49 24.33
C VAL A 340 6.97 -7.79 25.54
N ARG A 341 7.48 -8.46 26.57
CA ARG A 341 6.73 -8.79 27.79
C ARG A 341 6.27 -7.56 28.58
N ALA A 342 6.96 -6.44 28.44
CA ALA A 342 6.55 -5.19 29.05
C ALA A 342 5.27 -4.60 28.42
N ALA A 343 4.92 -4.99 27.19
CA ALA A 343 3.82 -4.43 26.43
C ALA A 343 2.76 -5.44 25.95
N LEU A 344 3.14 -6.73 25.81
CA LEU A 344 2.29 -7.78 25.27
C LEU A 344 2.31 -9.02 26.17
N PRO A 345 1.32 -9.94 26.04
CA PRO A 345 1.32 -11.20 26.77
C PRO A 345 2.60 -12.02 26.54
N ALA A 346 3.02 -12.77 27.54
CA ALA A 346 4.30 -13.49 27.54
C ALA A 346 4.46 -14.48 26.36
N HIS A 347 3.37 -15.05 25.85
CA HIS A 347 3.39 -15.96 24.70
C HIS A 347 3.73 -15.26 23.40
N ALA A 348 3.54 -13.93 23.31
CA ALA A 348 3.90 -13.12 22.14
C ALA A 348 5.41 -12.82 22.06
N ALA A 349 6.15 -13.00 23.16
CA ALA A 349 7.59 -12.77 23.18
C ALA A 349 8.33 -13.74 22.24
N PRO A 350 9.27 -13.26 21.41
CA PRO A 350 10.05 -14.11 20.52
C PRO A 350 10.74 -15.25 21.27
N ARG A 351 10.70 -16.43 20.70
CA ARG A 351 11.43 -17.61 21.21
C ARG A 351 12.73 -17.84 20.44
N ALA A 352 12.83 -17.27 19.26
CA ALA A 352 14.03 -17.30 18.44
C ALA A 352 14.29 -15.92 17.82
N VAL A 353 15.56 -15.64 17.56
CA VAL A 353 16.00 -14.46 16.82
C VAL A 353 16.98 -14.88 15.73
N GLU A 354 16.86 -14.24 14.56
CA GLU A 354 17.82 -14.34 13.47
C GLU A 354 18.30 -12.94 13.14
N PHE A 355 19.62 -12.74 13.12
CA PHE A 355 20.21 -11.45 12.78
C PHE A 355 20.57 -11.42 11.31
N VAL A 356 20.19 -10.33 10.66
CA VAL A 356 20.44 -10.09 9.24
C VAL A 356 21.01 -8.70 9.03
N THR A 357 21.69 -8.49 7.93
CA THR A 357 22.20 -7.17 7.54
C THR A 357 21.10 -6.30 6.91
N GLU A 358 20.10 -6.95 6.30
CA GLU A 358 18.93 -6.29 5.71
C GLU A 358 17.75 -7.26 5.65
N ILE A 359 16.53 -6.75 5.77
CA ILE A 359 15.30 -7.53 5.57
C ILE A 359 15.10 -7.79 4.08
N PRO A 360 14.96 -9.05 3.63
CA PRO A 360 14.63 -9.35 2.25
C PRO A 360 13.28 -8.76 1.85
N LEU A 361 13.27 -8.05 0.72
CA LEU A 361 12.08 -7.38 0.21
C LEU A 361 11.61 -7.99 -1.12
N LEU A 362 10.32 -7.99 -1.34
CA LEU A 362 9.69 -8.20 -2.65
C LEU A 362 9.93 -6.98 -3.54
N ALA A 363 9.70 -7.12 -4.85
CA ALA A 363 9.76 -6.00 -5.80
C ALA A 363 8.84 -4.82 -5.43
N SER A 364 7.77 -5.08 -4.67
CA SER A 364 6.86 -4.07 -4.11
C SER A 364 7.42 -3.27 -2.94
N GLY A 365 8.63 -3.61 -2.45
CA GLY A 365 9.24 -3.01 -1.26
C GLY A 365 8.71 -3.55 0.08
N LYS A 366 7.83 -4.55 0.06
CA LYS A 366 7.33 -5.22 1.27
C LYS A 366 8.25 -6.38 1.67
N PRO A 367 8.34 -6.72 2.98
CA PRO A 367 9.10 -7.89 3.43
C PRO A 367 8.67 -9.18 2.73
N ASP A 368 9.63 -9.97 2.29
CA ASP A 368 9.39 -11.30 1.72
C ASP A 368 9.20 -12.32 2.86
N ARG A 369 7.99 -12.35 3.41
CA ARG A 369 7.65 -13.21 4.54
C ARG A 369 7.71 -14.70 4.20
N VAL A 370 7.51 -15.07 2.94
CA VAL A 370 7.61 -16.48 2.51
C VAL A 370 9.05 -16.96 2.66
N ARG A 371 9.99 -16.19 2.17
CA ARG A 371 11.42 -16.47 2.32
C ARG A 371 11.84 -16.46 3.79
N LEU A 372 11.38 -15.47 4.57
CA LEU A 372 11.72 -15.34 5.99
C LEU A 372 11.19 -16.50 6.85
N ARG A 373 10.02 -17.07 6.52
CA ARG A 373 9.48 -18.27 7.19
C ARG A 373 10.33 -19.51 6.93
N GLY A 374 10.92 -19.62 5.74
CA GLY A 374 11.77 -20.75 5.37
C GLY A 374 13.16 -20.76 6.02
N GLY A 375 13.59 -19.67 6.63
CA GLY A 375 14.97 -19.41 7.08
C GLY A 375 15.84 -18.79 5.96
N LEU A 376 16.82 -18.01 6.34
CA LEU A 376 17.76 -17.32 5.42
C LEU A 376 19.05 -18.10 5.27
#